data_8d6864f1dcad860601612e8402f33cc8
#
_entry.id   8d6864f1dcad860601612e8402f33cc8
#
_cell.length_a   1.000
_cell.length_b   1.000
_cell.length_c   1.000
_cell.angle_alpha   90.00
_cell.angle_beta   90.00
_cell.angle_gamma   90.00
#
_symmetry.space_group_name_H-M   'P 1'
#
loop_
_entity.id
_entity.type
_entity.pdbx_description
1 polymer ?
#
loop_
_entity_poly.entity_id
_entity_poly.type
_entity_poly.pdbx_seq_one_letter_code
_entity_poly.pdbx_strand_id
1 'polypeptide(L)'
;MPKRIIRAPRGTKLTCKSWQTEAAMRMLMNNLDPEVAKDPDNLIVYGGTGKAARNWEAFDAIIATLKELEDDETLLIQSGKPVGVFKTHKMAPRVLIANSLIVPHWATWEYFRELEAKGLTMYGQMTAGSWIYIGTQGILQGTYETLAAVANKHFNGSLEGKLVVTGGLGEMGGAQPLAITMNHGVGIIIEINPHQIDKMIERKYLQYKAETLDEALKLANEALEQKIPRSIGLLGNTAEILPELVKRNIVPDVLTDQTAAHDALNGYFPAGYSYEEALELRKKDPDLYIKKSLESMAVQVKAMLELQKMGAITFDYGNNIRQQAKDQGVENAFDFPGFVPAYVRPLFCEGAGPFRWVALSGDPEDIYKTDNRMMKEFADNKALVRWLKMAQEQVKFQGLPARICWLKYGERAKFGKIINEMVRDGELSAPIVIGRDHLDCGSVASPNRETEGMKDGSDAIADWPILNALLNTSAGATWVSVHQGGGVGIPYAIHAGMVVVADGTKDAEERLQRVLTTDPGIGVARHADAGYEIAIETAKKKGIKIPMLK
;
A
#
# COMPACT_ATOMS: atom_id res chain seq x y z
N MET A 1 1.93 -28.15 14.06
CA MET A 1 2.58 -28.60 12.81
C MET A 1 4.00 -28.06 12.78
N PRO A 2 4.97 -28.73 12.13
CA PRO A 2 6.29 -28.17 12.00
C PRO A 2 6.20 -26.82 11.27
N LYS A 3 7.04 -25.85 11.67
CA LYS A 3 7.10 -24.50 11.10
C LYS A 3 7.43 -24.60 9.61
N ARG A 4 6.57 -24.07 8.74
CA ARG A 4 6.80 -24.05 7.29
C ARG A 4 7.56 -22.78 6.92
N ILE A 5 8.68 -22.93 6.23
CA ILE A 5 9.41 -21.80 5.63
C ILE A 5 9.06 -21.78 4.15
N ILE A 6 8.34 -20.76 3.71
CA ILE A 6 7.97 -20.58 2.32
C ILE A 6 8.92 -19.57 1.69
N ARG A 7 9.52 -19.96 0.55
CA ARG A 7 10.30 -19.06 -0.30
C ARG A 7 9.94 -19.31 -1.76
N ALA A 8 9.78 -18.25 -2.52
CA ALA A 8 9.52 -18.34 -3.95
C ALA A 8 10.73 -18.98 -4.67
N PRO A 9 10.51 -19.87 -5.65
CA PRO A 9 11.58 -20.29 -6.56
C PRO A 9 12.21 -19.10 -7.25
N ARG A 10 13.51 -19.17 -7.53
CA ARG A 10 14.29 -18.13 -8.21
C ARG A 10 14.92 -18.69 -9.48
N GLY A 11 15.32 -17.80 -10.40
CA GLY A 11 15.98 -18.18 -11.66
C GLY A 11 14.97 -18.55 -12.76
N THR A 12 15.50 -19.22 -13.80
CA THR A 12 14.83 -19.45 -15.08
C THR A 12 14.05 -20.77 -15.18
N LYS A 13 14.12 -21.63 -14.16
CA LYS A 13 13.45 -22.94 -14.19
C LYS A 13 11.95 -22.78 -13.91
N LEU A 14 11.14 -23.14 -14.88
CA LEU A 14 9.68 -23.28 -14.73
C LEU A 14 9.32 -24.50 -13.89
N THR A 15 8.34 -24.33 -13.00
CA THR A 15 7.69 -25.41 -12.25
C THR A 15 6.20 -25.51 -12.58
N CYS A 16 5.65 -24.48 -13.21
CA CYS A 16 4.32 -24.43 -13.83
C CYS A 16 4.44 -24.61 -15.36
N LYS A 17 3.32 -24.67 -16.07
CA LYS A 17 3.30 -24.86 -17.54
C LYS A 17 3.66 -23.58 -18.31
N SER A 18 3.47 -22.40 -17.71
CA SER A 18 3.79 -21.13 -18.34
C SER A 18 4.37 -20.12 -17.34
N TRP A 19 5.02 -19.07 -17.83
CA TRP A 19 5.48 -17.96 -16.99
C TRP A 19 4.33 -17.16 -16.39
N GLN A 20 3.15 -17.16 -17.01
CA GLN A 20 1.97 -16.48 -16.49
C GLN A 20 1.49 -17.14 -15.18
N THR A 21 1.45 -18.46 -15.12
CA THR A 21 1.07 -19.22 -13.92
C THR A 21 2.21 -19.33 -12.91
N GLU A 22 3.46 -19.50 -13.37
CA GLU A 22 4.66 -19.48 -12.54
C GLU A 22 4.79 -18.16 -11.75
N ALA A 23 4.52 -17.03 -12.40
CA ALA A 23 4.54 -15.71 -11.77
C ALA A 23 3.54 -15.61 -10.63
N ALA A 24 2.29 -16.03 -10.85
CA ALA A 24 1.27 -16.04 -9.80
C ALA A 24 1.68 -16.91 -8.61
N MET A 25 2.23 -18.08 -8.88
CA MET A 25 2.73 -19.00 -7.85
C MET A 25 3.89 -18.40 -7.06
N ARG A 26 4.91 -17.87 -7.75
CA ARG A 26 6.07 -17.25 -7.08
C ARG A 26 5.66 -16.06 -6.24
N MET A 27 4.74 -15.23 -6.73
CA MET A 27 4.27 -14.08 -5.99
C MET A 27 3.43 -14.44 -4.77
N LEU A 28 2.57 -15.46 -4.85
CA LEU A 28 1.87 -16.01 -3.67
C LEU A 28 2.88 -16.52 -2.62
N MET A 29 3.90 -17.26 -3.05
CA MET A 29 4.95 -17.77 -2.15
C MET A 29 5.79 -16.63 -1.57
N ASN A 30 6.14 -15.63 -2.39
CA ASN A 30 6.89 -14.44 -1.94
C ASN A 30 6.14 -13.65 -0.85
N ASN A 31 4.82 -13.60 -0.91
CA ASN A 31 4.01 -12.96 0.15
C ASN A 31 4.20 -13.62 1.52
N LEU A 32 4.60 -14.88 1.56
CA LEU A 32 4.80 -15.66 2.79
C LEU A 32 6.29 -15.89 3.13
N ASP A 33 7.21 -15.30 2.35
CA ASP A 33 8.63 -15.30 2.69
C ASP A 33 8.83 -14.65 4.07
N PRO A 34 9.63 -15.24 4.97
CA PRO A 34 9.89 -14.69 6.30
C PRO A 34 10.46 -13.25 6.31
N GLU A 35 11.10 -12.83 5.21
CA GLU A 35 11.56 -11.45 5.05
C GLU A 35 10.41 -10.48 4.71
N VAL A 36 9.29 -11.00 4.19
CA VAL A 36 8.15 -10.22 3.68
C VAL A 36 6.99 -10.22 4.67
N ALA A 37 6.54 -11.43 5.07
CA ALA A 37 5.34 -11.59 5.89
C ALA A 37 5.54 -11.16 7.34
N LYS A 38 4.46 -10.62 7.93
CA LYS A 38 4.38 -10.29 9.36
C LYS A 38 4.33 -11.54 10.23
N ASP A 39 3.49 -12.50 9.85
CA ASP A 39 3.27 -13.77 10.56
C ASP A 39 2.99 -14.89 9.52
N PRO A 40 4.04 -15.42 8.90
CA PRO A 40 3.91 -16.41 7.85
C PRO A 40 3.29 -17.72 8.36
N ASP A 41 3.47 -18.09 9.63
CA ASP A 41 2.91 -19.31 10.20
C ASP A 41 1.36 -19.30 10.17
N ASN A 42 0.75 -18.10 10.27
CA ASN A 42 -0.70 -17.86 10.18
C ASN A 42 -1.14 -17.29 8.82
N LEU A 43 -0.28 -17.32 7.81
CA LEU A 43 -0.52 -16.79 6.45
C LEU A 43 -0.76 -15.29 6.41
N ILE A 44 -0.39 -14.55 7.46
CA ILE A 44 -0.60 -13.10 7.58
C ILE A 44 0.60 -12.37 6.96
N VAL A 45 0.30 -11.55 5.96
CA VAL A 45 1.30 -10.78 5.22
C VAL A 45 1.52 -9.41 5.88
N TYR A 46 0.47 -8.61 6.00
CA TYR A 46 0.51 -7.29 6.66
C TYR A 46 -0.89 -6.79 7.05
N GLY A 47 -0.97 -5.61 7.66
CA GLY A 47 -2.23 -4.89 7.90
C GLY A 47 -3.17 -5.60 8.88
N GLY A 48 -2.69 -5.89 10.08
CA GLY A 48 -3.46 -6.62 11.10
C GLY A 48 -3.52 -8.10 10.78
N THR A 49 -4.54 -8.55 10.08
CA THR A 49 -4.79 -9.96 9.71
C THR A 49 -4.87 -10.21 8.20
N GLY A 50 -4.30 -9.33 7.38
CA GLY A 50 -4.32 -9.47 5.91
C GLY A 50 -3.57 -10.71 5.43
N LYS A 51 -4.31 -11.68 4.84
CA LYS A 51 -3.80 -13.00 4.46
C LYS A 51 -3.55 -13.15 2.96
N ALA A 52 -2.60 -14.02 2.60
CA ALA A 52 -2.34 -14.43 1.23
C ALA A 52 -3.23 -15.60 0.76
N ALA A 53 -3.62 -16.48 1.68
CA ALA A 53 -4.54 -17.59 1.45
C ALA A 53 -5.38 -17.85 2.70
N ARG A 54 -6.54 -18.49 2.57
CA ARG A 54 -7.49 -18.71 3.66
C ARG A 54 -6.90 -19.55 4.80
N ASN A 55 -6.28 -20.65 4.46
CA ASN A 55 -5.60 -21.59 5.34
C ASN A 55 -4.53 -22.36 4.56
N TRP A 56 -3.76 -23.20 5.23
CA TRP A 56 -2.69 -23.97 4.61
C TRP A 56 -3.17 -24.98 3.56
N GLU A 57 -4.34 -25.60 3.77
CA GLU A 57 -4.95 -26.51 2.78
C GLU A 57 -5.28 -25.76 1.48
N ALA A 58 -5.87 -24.57 1.59
CA ALA A 58 -6.15 -23.73 0.44
C ALA A 58 -4.86 -23.25 -0.26
N PHE A 59 -3.82 -22.89 0.50
CA PHE A 59 -2.52 -22.52 -0.05
C PHE A 59 -1.93 -23.68 -0.88
N ASP A 60 -1.88 -24.88 -0.31
CA ASP A 60 -1.34 -26.07 -0.99
C ASP A 60 -2.14 -26.39 -2.26
N ALA A 61 -3.48 -26.28 -2.20
CA ALA A 61 -4.36 -26.50 -3.35
C ALA A 61 -4.15 -25.44 -4.45
N ILE A 62 -3.96 -24.16 -4.10
CA ILE A 62 -3.64 -23.11 -5.07
C ILE A 62 -2.32 -23.42 -5.78
N ILE A 63 -1.27 -23.74 -5.02
CA ILE A 63 0.05 -24.08 -5.58
C ILE A 63 -0.04 -25.29 -6.52
N ALA A 64 -0.74 -26.35 -6.12
CA ALA A 64 -0.93 -27.54 -6.95
C ALA A 64 -1.68 -27.21 -8.25
N THR A 65 -2.77 -26.44 -8.15
CA THR A 65 -3.57 -26.02 -9.32
C THR A 65 -2.76 -25.17 -10.29
N LEU A 66 -2.01 -24.17 -9.80
CA LEU A 66 -1.20 -23.30 -10.65
C LEU A 66 -0.12 -24.05 -11.44
N LYS A 67 0.42 -25.15 -10.89
CA LYS A 67 1.39 -26.00 -11.59
C LYS A 67 0.79 -26.73 -12.78
N GLU A 68 -0.50 -27.03 -12.72
CA GLU A 68 -1.19 -27.82 -13.74
C GLU A 68 -2.08 -27.01 -14.67
N LEU A 69 -2.29 -25.71 -14.35
CA LEU A 69 -3.18 -24.84 -15.12
C LEU A 69 -2.70 -24.63 -16.55
N GLU A 70 -3.60 -24.85 -17.51
CA GLU A 70 -3.32 -24.64 -18.92
C GLU A 70 -3.40 -23.15 -19.32
N ASP A 71 -2.82 -22.81 -20.48
CA ASP A 71 -2.77 -21.42 -20.97
C ASP A 71 -4.14 -20.84 -21.35
N ASP A 72 -5.16 -21.67 -21.50
CA ASP A 72 -6.54 -21.29 -21.81
C ASP A 72 -7.49 -21.50 -20.62
N GLU A 73 -6.96 -21.74 -19.43
CA GLU A 73 -7.76 -21.94 -18.21
C GLU A 73 -7.61 -20.77 -17.23
N THR A 74 -8.66 -20.56 -16.45
CA THR A 74 -8.72 -19.55 -15.39
C THR A 74 -9.09 -20.18 -14.06
N LEU A 75 -8.23 -19.99 -13.05
CA LEU A 75 -8.47 -20.37 -11.66
C LEU A 75 -9.27 -19.28 -10.94
N LEU A 76 -10.33 -19.68 -10.23
CA LEU A 76 -11.13 -18.80 -9.38
C LEU A 76 -10.74 -18.95 -7.91
N ILE A 77 -10.48 -17.82 -7.25
CA ILE A 77 -10.14 -17.74 -5.82
C ILE A 77 -11.21 -16.93 -5.10
N GLN A 78 -11.91 -17.57 -4.17
CA GLN A 78 -12.89 -16.93 -3.31
C GLN A 78 -12.33 -16.81 -1.90
N SER A 79 -12.05 -15.59 -1.44
CA SER A 79 -11.47 -15.32 -0.11
C SER A 79 -10.34 -16.30 0.24
N GLY A 80 -9.32 -16.35 -0.64
CA GLY A 80 -8.13 -17.17 -0.46
C GLY A 80 -8.30 -18.69 -0.60
N LYS A 81 -9.45 -19.16 -1.12
CA LYS A 81 -9.72 -20.56 -1.39
C LYS A 81 -9.91 -20.78 -2.89
N PRO A 82 -9.23 -21.78 -3.52
CA PRO A 82 -9.48 -22.15 -4.90
C PRO A 82 -10.84 -22.84 -4.98
N VAL A 83 -11.73 -22.36 -5.85
CA VAL A 83 -13.12 -22.85 -5.94
C VAL A 83 -13.50 -23.41 -7.29
N GLY A 84 -12.68 -23.21 -8.31
CA GLY A 84 -12.94 -23.78 -9.62
C GLY A 84 -11.89 -23.39 -10.66
N VAL A 85 -11.76 -24.21 -11.70
CA VAL A 85 -10.98 -23.96 -12.90
C VAL A 85 -11.90 -24.06 -14.09
N PHE A 86 -11.86 -23.05 -14.96
CA PHE A 86 -12.72 -22.99 -16.14
C PHE A 86 -11.91 -22.73 -17.40
N LYS A 87 -12.29 -23.38 -18.49
CA LYS A 87 -11.80 -23.03 -19.81
C LYS A 87 -12.27 -21.63 -20.19
N THR A 88 -11.33 -20.81 -20.59
CA THR A 88 -11.55 -19.45 -21.07
C THR A 88 -10.89 -19.28 -22.45
N HIS A 89 -9.84 -18.50 -22.54
CA HIS A 89 -9.02 -18.39 -23.74
C HIS A 89 -7.62 -17.87 -23.39
N LYS A 90 -6.67 -18.05 -24.30
CA LYS A 90 -5.27 -17.73 -24.09
C LYS A 90 -5.02 -16.30 -23.54
N MET A 91 -5.78 -15.31 -23.97
CA MET A 91 -5.61 -13.92 -23.52
C MET A 91 -6.41 -13.57 -22.26
N ALA A 92 -7.21 -14.48 -21.71
CA ALA A 92 -7.91 -14.26 -20.44
C ALA A 92 -6.93 -14.29 -19.25
N PRO A 93 -7.30 -13.71 -18.10
CA PRO A 93 -6.56 -13.88 -16.86
C PRO A 93 -6.39 -15.34 -16.46
N ARG A 94 -5.22 -15.68 -15.94
CA ARG A 94 -4.98 -17.03 -15.37
C ARG A 94 -5.61 -17.19 -14.00
N VAL A 95 -5.80 -16.09 -13.24
CA VAL A 95 -6.43 -16.12 -11.92
C VAL A 95 -7.39 -14.94 -11.78
N LEU A 96 -8.56 -15.22 -11.22
CA LEU A 96 -9.53 -14.21 -10.77
C LEU A 96 -9.77 -14.39 -9.27
N ILE A 97 -9.66 -13.29 -8.52
CA ILE A 97 -9.70 -13.29 -7.06
C ILE A 97 -10.81 -12.35 -6.58
N ALA A 98 -11.63 -12.83 -5.64
CA ALA A 98 -12.56 -11.99 -4.89
C ALA A 98 -12.37 -12.24 -3.39
N ASN A 99 -12.08 -11.19 -2.62
CA ASN A 99 -11.77 -11.31 -1.19
C ASN A 99 -12.69 -10.47 -0.33
N SER A 100 -13.24 -11.07 0.71
CA SER A 100 -13.98 -10.42 1.80
C SER A 100 -15.14 -9.51 1.39
N LEU A 101 -15.67 -9.69 0.17
CA LEU A 101 -16.81 -8.93 -0.31
C LEU A 101 -18.09 -9.41 0.38
N ILE A 102 -18.62 -8.58 1.24
CA ILE A 102 -19.88 -8.80 1.97
C ILE A 102 -20.92 -7.83 1.40
N VAL A 103 -22.14 -8.30 1.21
CA VAL A 103 -23.25 -7.43 0.77
C VAL A 103 -23.38 -6.25 1.74
N PRO A 104 -23.50 -5.00 1.26
CA PRO A 104 -23.29 -3.80 2.07
C PRO A 104 -24.05 -3.75 3.39
N HIS A 105 -25.30 -4.17 3.41
CA HIS A 105 -26.12 -4.17 4.64
C HIS A 105 -25.54 -5.05 5.77
N TRP A 106 -24.81 -6.10 5.43
CA TRP A 106 -24.17 -7.04 6.37
C TRP A 106 -22.66 -6.80 6.53
N ALA A 107 -22.10 -5.81 5.87
CA ALA A 107 -20.67 -5.55 5.88
C ALA A 107 -20.24 -4.81 7.16
N THR A 108 -20.21 -5.53 8.27
CA THR A 108 -19.70 -5.08 9.57
C THR A 108 -18.49 -5.93 9.99
N TRP A 109 -17.63 -5.40 10.86
CA TRP A 109 -16.50 -6.17 11.42
C TRP A 109 -16.97 -7.38 12.25
N GLU A 110 -18.07 -7.25 12.98
CA GLU A 110 -18.65 -8.36 13.78
C GLU A 110 -19.05 -9.51 12.87
N TYR A 111 -19.84 -9.23 11.84
CA TYR A 111 -20.28 -10.26 10.90
C TYR A 111 -19.12 -10.84 10.09
N PHE A 112 -18.13 -10.00 9.69
CA PHE A 112 -16.91 -10.48 9.05
C PHE A 112 -16.17 -11.50 9.93
N ARG A 113 -15.98 -11.19 11.22
CA ARG A 113 -15.30 -12.08 12.17
C ARG A 113 -16.06 -13.40 12.38
N GLU A 114 -17.40 -13.34 12.42
CA GLU A 114 -18.25 -14.53 12.47
C GLU A 114 -18.03 -15.43 11.24
N LEU A 115 -18.02 -14.84 10.04
CA LEU A 115 -17.79 -15.56 8.79
C LEU A 115 -16.36 -16.10 8.71
N GLU A 116 -15.37 -15.35 9.17
CA GLU A 116 -13.97 -15.78 9.21
C GLU A 116 -13.79 -16.97 10.16
N ALA A 117 -14.40 -16.91 11.35
CA ALA A 117 -14.39 -18.02 12.33
C ALA A 117 -15.03 -19.30 11.78
N LYS A 118 -16.06 -19.17 10.92
CA LYS A 118 -16.68 -20.29 10.19
C LYS A 118 -15.87 -20.78 8.99
N GLY A 119 -14.72 -20.14 8.68
CA GLY A 119 -13.89 -20.49 7.53
C GLY A 119 -14.49 -20.14 6.17
N LEU A 120 -15.44 -19.18 6.11
CA LEU A 120 -16.15 -18.79 4.89
C LEU A 120 -15.46 -17.62 4.16
N THR A 121 -14.67 -16.84 4.87
CA THR A 121 -13.94 -15.68 4.34
C THR A 121 -12.55 -15.56 4.95
N MET A 122 -11.76 -14.63 4.45
CA MET A 122 -10.51 -14.17 5.05
C MET A 122 -10.34 -12.68 4.75
N TYR A 123 -9.57 -11.96 5.57
CA TYR A 123 -9.21 -10.59 5.28
C TYR A 123 -8.08 -10.56 4.23
N GLY A 124 -8.47 -10.50 2.96
CA GLY A 124 -7.54 -10.41 1.82
C GLY A 124 -7.12 -8.98 1.54
N GLN A 125 -6.47 -8.34 2.51
CA GLN A 125 -6.12 -6.92 2.42
C GLN A 125 -5.24 -6.63 1.21
N MET A 126 -5.76 -5.80 0.29
CA MET A 126 -5.04 -5.21 -0.85
C MET A 126 -4.01 -6.16 -1.50
N THR A 127 -2.76 -5.74 -1.56
CA THR A 127 -1.66 -6.49 -2.20
C THR A 127 -1.29 -7.80 -1.50
N ALA A 128 -1.70 -8.01 -0.25
CA ALA A 128 -1.58 -9.31 0.42
C ALA A 128 -2.50 -10.35 -0.23
N GLY A 129 -3.78 -10.03 -0.37
CA GLY A 129 -4.78 -10.93 -0.96
C GLY A 129 -4.70 -11.05 -2.48
N SER A 130 -4.01 -10.15 -3.16
CA SER A 130 -3.78 -10.18 -4.61
C SER A 130 -2.36 -10.59 -5.02
N TRP A 131 -1.55 -11.04 -4.08
CA TRP A 131 -0.22 -11.59 -4.31
C TRP A 131 0.74 -10.64 -5.06
N ILE A 132 0.72 -9.36 -4.72
CA ILE A 132 1.61 -8.35 -5.30
C ILE A 132 2.29 -7.48 -4.23
N TYR A 133 2.27 -7.90 -2.97
CA TYR A 133 2.99 -7.22 -1.91
C TYR A 133 4.50 -7.40 -2.08
N ILE A 134 5.25 -6.32 -1.98
CA ILE A 134 6.71 -6.26 -2.22
C ILE A 134 7.49 -5.80 -0.98
N GLY A 135 6.90 -5.94 0.20
CA GLY A 135 7.48 -5.46 1.45
C GLY A 135 7.26 -3.97 1.69
N THR A 136 7.94 -3.43 2.69
CA THR A 136 7.79 -2.03 3.15
C THR A 136 8.09 -1.01 2.05
N GLN A 137 8.97 -1.34 1.08
CA GLN A 137 9.25 -0.43 -0.04
C GLN A 137 8.02 -0.09 -0.88
N GLY A 138 6.97 -0.95 -0.88
CA GLY A 138 5.75 -0.71 -1.63
C GLY A 138 4.99 0.54 -1.19
N ILE A 139 5.10 0.94 0.07
CA ILE A 139 4.54 2.19 0.60
C ILE A 139 5.58 3.32 0.69
N LEU A 140 6.87 2.99 0.75
CA LEU A 140 7.95 3.96 0.94
C LEU A 140 7.91 5.06 -0.12
N GLN A 141 7.77 4.71 -1.39
CA GLN A 141 7.73 5.69 -2.47
C GLN A 141 6.48 6.59 -2.37
N GLY A 142 5.30 6.04 -2.04
CA GLY A 142 4.09 6.83 -1.84
C GLY A 142 4.21 7.81 -0.66
N THR A 143 4.83 7.38 0.43
CA THR A 143 5.10 8.23 1.60
C THR A 143 6.15 9.30 1.25
N TYR A 144 7.20 8.93 0.53
CA TYR A 144 8.20 9.88 0.01
C TYR A 144 7.57 10.95 -0.87
N GLU A 145 6.73 10.58 -1.86
CA GLU A 145 6.07 11.52 -2.76
C GLU A 145 5.07 12.43 -2.02
N THR A 146 4.34 11.89 -1.05
CA THR A 146 3.44 12.69 -0.21
C THR A 146 4.21 13.74 0.57
N LEU A 147 5.31 13.37 1.22
CA LEU A 147 6.16 14.31 1.96
C LEU A 147 6.88 15.30 1.04
N ALA A 148 7.28 14.89 -0.16
CA ALA A 148 7.80 15.79 -1.17
C ALA A 148 6.75 16.81 -1.62
N ALA A 149 5.49 16.40 -1.77
CA ALA A 149 4.38 17.31 -2.07
C ALA A 149 4.09 18.27 -0.90
N VAL A 150 4.16 17.79 0.34
CA VAL A 150 4.10 18.66 1.55
C VAL A 150 5.22 19.69 1.52
N ALA A 151 6.46 19.24 1.29
CA ALA A 151 7.63 20.11 1.21
C ALA A 151 7.49 21.17 0.11
N ASN A 152 7.03 20.78 -1.07
CA ASN A 152 6.81 21.70 -2.19
C ASN A 152 5.72 22.73 -1.89
N LYS A 153 4.63 22.31 -1.26
CA LYS A 153 3.48 23.17 -0.99
C LYS A 153 3.74 24.15 0.16
N HIS A 154 4.49 23.75 1.18
CA HIS A 154 4.59 24.49 2.44
C HIS A 154 6.01 24.96 2.81
N PHE A 155 7.07 24.34 2.25
CA PHE A 155 8.46 24.53 2.71
C PHE A 155 9.48 24.71 1.56
N ASN A 156 9.07 25.28 0.44
CA ASN A 156 9.96 25.55 -0.70
C ASN A 156 10.73 24.34 -1.24
N GLY A 157 10.13 23.13 -1.16
CA GLY A 157 10.65 21.91 -1.78
C GLY A 157 11.56 21.05 -0.91
N SER A 158 11.78 21.37 0.37
CA SER A 158 12.58 20.56 1.29
C SER A 158 12.00 20.56 2.70
N LEU A 159 12.17 19.43 3.43
CA LEU A 159 11.89 19.36 4.86
C LEU A 159 13.15 19.62 5.71
N GLU A 160 14.20 20.19 5.15
CA GLU A 160 15.42 20.56 5.89
C GLU A 160 15.07 21.52 7.05
N GLY A 161 15.50 21.16 8.26
CA GLY A 161 15.18 21.91 9.46
C GLY A 161 13.71 21.86 9.88
N LYS A 162 12.94 20.84 9.42
CA LYS A 162 11.53 20.63 9.74
C LYS A 162 11.34 19.38 10.56
N LEU A 163 10.51 19.50 11.62
CA LEU A 163 10.11 18.39 12.49
C LEU A 163 8.81 17.76 11.98
N VAL A 164 8.88 16.47 11.70
CA VAL A 164 7.72 15.62 11.37
C VAL A 164 7.44 14.70 12.55
N VAL A 165 6.21 14.72 13.07
CA VAL A 165 5.76 13.77 14.10
C VAL A 165 4.67 12.88 13.51
N THR A 166 4.76 11.58 13.78
CA THR A 166 3.80 10.59 13.29
C THR A 166 3.74 9.37 14.20
N GLY A 167 2.68 8.56 14.05
CA GLY A 167 2.50 7.29 14.75
C GLY A 167 2.64 6.08 13.84
N GLY A 168 3.07 4.95 14.43
CA GLY A 168 3.11 3.64 13.81
C GLY A 168 4.39 3.31 13.03
N LEU A 169 5.02 2.18 13.40
CA LEU A 169 6.15 1.58 12.71
C LEU A 169 5.84 0.15 12.21
N GLY A 170 4.55 -0.16 12.03
CA GLY A 170 4.11 -1.41 11.40
C GLY A 170 4.66 -1.59 9.99
N GLU A 171 4.24 -2.62 9.26
CA GLU A 171 4.77 -2.90 7.90
C GLU A 171 4.56 -1.70 6.95
N MET A 172 3.45 -0.95 7.11
CA MET A 172 3.18 0.27 6.33
C MET A 172 3.86 1.50 6.96
N GLY A 173 3.64 1.75 8.24
CA GLY A 173 4.21 2.89 8.97
C GLY A 173 5.75 2.86 9.06
N GLY A 174 6.34 1.67 8.95
CA GLY A 174 7.80 1.49 8.94
C GLY A 174 8.52 2.17 7.77
N ALA A 175 7.80 2.60 6.74
CA ALA A 175 8.37 3.40 5.65
C ALA A 175 8.59 4.88 6.03
N GLN A 176 7.86 5.40 7.01
CA GLN A 176 7.86 6.82 7.36
C GLN A 176 9.25 7.37 7.73
N PRO A 177 10.06 6.69 8.58
CA PRO A 177 11.35 7.21 9.00
C PRO A 177 12.28 7.51 7.80
N LEU A 178 12.37 6.54 6.87
CA LEU A 178 13.22 6.67 5.69
C LEU A 178 12.66 7.72 4.72
N ALA A 179 11.34 7.75 4.49
CA ALA A 179 10.71 8.75 3.63
C ALA A 179 10.93 10.19 4.15
N ILE A 180 10.89 10.40 5.46
CA ILE A 180 11.17 11.71 6.09
C ILE A 180 12.63 12.11 5.83
N THR A 181 13.58 11.22 6.10
CA THR A 181 15.01 11.52 5.91
C THR A 181 15.42 11.68 4.45
N MET A 182 14.81 10.93 3.52
CA MET A 182 14.98 11.12 2.08
C MET A 182 14.46 12.49 1.59
N ASN A 183 13.54 13.11 2.31
CA ASN A 183 13.08 14.49 2.09
C ASN A 183 13.84 15.53 2.95
N HIS A 184 14.96 15.15 3.55
CA HIS A 184 15.84 15.96 4.41
C HIS A 184 15.22 16.39 5.75
N GLY A 185 14.11 15.77 6.19
CA GLY A 185 13.41 16.09 7.43
C GLY A 185 13.99 15.40 8.67
N VAL A 186 13.56 15.89 9.83
CA VAL A 186 13.76 15.24 11.13
C VAL A 186 12.43 14.62 11.55
N GLY A 187 12.41 13.31 11.86
CA GLY A 187 11.18 12.59 12.20
C GLY A 187 11.22 12.00 13.61
N ILE A 188 10.12 12.17 14.36
CA ILE A 188 9.81 11.39 15.56
C ILE A 188 8.64 10.48 15.21
N ILE A 189 8.86 9.17 15.27
CA ILE A 189 7.87 8.15 14.96
C ILE A 189 7.54 7.40 16.24
N ILE A 190 6.30 7.54 16.70
CA ILE A 190 5.81 6.98 17.96
C ILE A 190 5.37 5.54 17.72
N GLU A 191 5.91 4.58 18.49
CA GLU A 191 5.57 3.16 18.39
C GLU A 191 5.55 2.52 19.78
N ILE A 192 4.49 1.79 20.10
CA ILE A 192 4.34 1.12 21.40
C ILE A 192 5.09 -0.22 21.46
N ASN A 193 5.31 -0.86 20.31
CA ASN A 193 5.98 -2.15 20.22
C ASN A 193 7.50 -1.97 20.10
N PRO A 194 8.29 -2.25 21.16
CA PRO A 194 9.74 -2.07 21.12
C PRO A 194 10.43 -2.93 20.06
N HIS A 195 9.90 -4.15 19.80
CA HIS A 195 10.46 -5.04 18.78
C HIS A 195 10.31 -4.49 17.36
N GLN A 196 9.28 -3.69 17.13
CA GLN A 196 9.07 -3.08 15.82
C GLN A 196 10.06 -1.94 15.57
N ILE A 197 10.39 -1.16 16.62
CA ILE A 197 11.46 -0.15 16.57
C ILE A 197 12.79 -0.82 16.22
N ASP A 198 13.17 -1.88 16.96
CA ASP A 198 14.42 -2.60 16.76
C ASP A 198 14.50 -3.21 15.35
N LYS A 199 13.41 -3.82 14.85
CA LYS A 199 13.29 -4.35 13.49
C LYS A 199 13.52 -3.29 12.42
N MET A 200 12.99 -2.07 12.58
CA MET A 200 13.19 -0.99 11.63
C MET A 200 14.62 -0.44 11.63
N ILE A 201 15.29 -0.46 12.78
CA ILE A 201 16.73 -0.13 12.87
C ILE A 201 17.58 -1.19 12.16
N GLU A 202 17.32 -2.48 12.38
CA GLU A 202 18.01 -3.57 11.69
C GLU A 202 17.84 -3.49 10.16
N ARG A 203 16.64 -3.13 9.71
CA ARG A 203 16.34 -2.92 8.29
C ARG A 203 16.92 -1.63 7.72
N LYS A 204 17.51 -0.76 8.55
CA LYS A 204 18.05 0.57 8.20
C LYS A 204 17.00 1.55 7.67
N TYR A 205 15.75 1.39 8.06
CA TYR A 205 14.67 2.34 7.80
C TYR A 205 14.60 3.42 8.89
N LEU A 206 15.00 3.08 10.11
CA LEU A 206 15.04 3.95 11.28
C LEU A 206 16.49 4.07 11.80
N GLN A 207 16.89 5.26 12.28
CA GLN A 207 18.26 5.53 12.67
C GLN A 207 18.49 5.45 14.19
N TYR A 208 17.56 5.99 14.99
CA TYR A 208 17.71 6.12 16.44
C TYR A 208 16.46 5.60 17.17
N LYS A 209 16.67 5.13 18.39
CA LYS A 209 15.62 4.79 19.35
C LYS A 209 15.68 5.75 20.52
N ALA A 210 14.52 6.14 21.05
CA ALA A 210 14.37 6.91 22.28
C ALA A 210 13.34 6.23 23.18
N GLU A 211 13.64 6.12 24.46
CA GLU A 211 12.75 5.51 25.47
C GLU A 211 11.79 6.55 26.09
N THR A 212 12.11 7.84 25.98
CA THR A 212 11.31 8.94 26.54
C THR A 212 11.13 10.07 25.53
N LEU A 213 10.04 10.85 25.69
CA LEU A 213 9.80 12.04 24.89
C LEU A 213 10.94 13.05 25.00
N ASP A 214 11.51 13.24 26.19
CA ASP A 214 12.61 14.20 26.40
C ASP A 214 13.87 13.78 25.63
N GLU A 215 14.18 12.48 25.59
CA GLU A 215 15.28 11.94 24.79
C GLU A 215 15.03 12.12 23.30
N ALA A 216 13.81 11.83 22.83
CA ALA A 216 13.44 12.01 21.43
C ALA A 216 13.54 13.47 20.99
N LEU A 217 13.04 14.40 21.81
CA LEU A 217 13.11 15.84 21.57
C LEU A 217 14.55 16.35 21.57
N LYS A 218 15.40 15.87 22.47
CA LYS A 218 16.83 16.21 22.48
C LYS A 218 17.51 15.80 21.18
N LEU A 219 17.33 14.54 20.76
CA LEU A 219 17.89 14.03 19.49
C LEU A 219 17.35 14.79 18.28
N ALA A 220 16.06 15.15 18.29
CA ALA A 220 15.45 15.91 17.22
C ALA A 220 15.99 17.34 17.15
N ASN A 221 16.09 18.06 18.29
CA ASN A 221 16.58 19.43 18.33
C ASN A 221 18.04 19.54 17.87
N GLU A 222 18.91 18.60 18.30
CA GLU A 222 20.29 18.53 17.81
C GLU A 222 20.35 18.41 16.28
N ALA A 223 19.47 17.61 15.68
CA ALA A 223 19.40 17.43 14.22
C ALA A 223 18.84 18.67 13.50
N LEU A 224 17.81 19.30 14.07
CA LEU A 224 17.20 20.53 13.54
C LEU A 224 18.19 21.70 13.52
N GLU A 225 18.93 21.90 14.60
CA GLU A 225 19.97 22.94 14.72
C GLU A 225 21.09 22.74 13.67
N GLN A 226 21.50 21.49 13.44
CA GLN A 226 22.54 21.13 12.48
C GLN A 226 22.01 20.99 11.05
N LYS A 227 20.69 21.06 10.84
CA LYS A 227 20.00 20.83 9.56
C LYS A 227 20.36 19.50 8.90
N ILE A 228 20.50 18.44 9.70
CA ILE A 228 20.77 17.09 9.21
C ILE A 228 19.52 16.23 9.28
N PRO A 229 19.23 15.39 8.28
CA PRO A 229 18.10 14.48 8.35
C PRO A 229 18.31 13.43 9.44
N ARG A 230 17.26 13.19 10.24
CA ARG A 230 17.30 12.20 11.32
C ARG A 230 15.95 11.57 11.54
N SER A 231 15.91 10.26 11.80
CA SER A 231 14.69 9.56 12.19
C SER A 231 14.85 8.90 13.56
N ILE A 232 13.86 9.10 14.43
CA ILE A 232 13.87 8.69 15.83
C ILE A 232 12.59 7.91 16.11
N GLY A 233 12.70 6.64 16.49
CA GLY A 233 11.61 5.83 17.00
C GLY A 233 11.42 6.09 18.48
N LEU A 234 10.31 6.70 18.86
CA LEU A 234 9.96 6.95 20.26
C LEU A 234 9.08 5.81 20.78
N LEU A 235 9.55 5.11 21.81
CA LEU A 235 8.73 4.11 22.51
C LEU A 235 7.60 4.81 23.28
N GLY A 236 6.35 4.54 22.89
CA GLY A 236 5.19 5.14 23.52
C GLY A 236 3.90 5.00 22.73
N ASN A 237 2.82 5.51 23.30
CA ASN A 237 1.50 5.52 22.67
C ASN A 237 1.17 6.92 22.12
N THR A 238 0.70 7.00 20.88
CA THR A 238 0.34 8.28 20.24
C THR A 238 -0.74 9.04 20.99
N ALA A 239 -1.71 8.33 21.60
CA ALA A 239 -2.78 8.94 22.40
C ALA A 239 -2.28 9.47 23.77
N GLU A 240 -1.03 9.21 24.16
CA GLU A 240 -0.37 9.78 25.33
C GLU A 240 0.63 10.87 24.94
N ILE A 241 1.43 10.60 23.93
CA ILE A 241 2.51 11.52 23.50
C ILE A 241 1.97 12.79 22.86
N LEU A 242 0.94 12.70 21.98
CA LEU A 242 0.41 13.90 21.33
C LEU A 242 -0.27 14.87 22.30
N PRO A 243 -1.08 14.43 23.29
CA PRO A 243 -1.56 15.32 24.36
C PRO A 243 -0.43 15.96 25.19
N GLU A 244 0.67 15.25 25.44
CA GLU A 244 1.80 15.82 26.16
C GLU A 244 2.53 16.89 25.33
N LEU A 245 2.63 16.73 24.01
CA LEU A 245 3.14 17.78 23.10
C LEU A 245 2.26 19.04 23.19
N VAL A 246 0.93 18.87 23.14
CA VAL A 246 -0.04 19.99 23.32
C VAL A 246 0.21 20.72 24.64
N LYS A 247 0.27 19.98 25.76
CA LYS A 247 0.47 20.51 27.10
C LYS A 247 1.80 21.26 27.25
N ARG A 248 2.87 20.79 26.60
CA ARG A 248 4.19 21.43 26.59
C ARG A 248 4.33 22.55 25.56
N ASN A 249 3.29 22.84 24.79
CA ASN A 249 3.31 23.80 23.68
C ASN A 249 4.42 23.50 22.65
N ILE A 250 4.66 22.21 22.36
CA ILE A 250 5.62 21.75 21.36
C ILE A 250 4.86 21.42 20.09
N VAL A 251 5.05 22.21 19.04
CA VAL A 251 4.31 22.10 17.77
C VAL A 251 5.24 21.58 16.70
N PRO A 252 4.99 20.38 16.10
CA PRO A 252 5.74 19.93 14.94
C PRO A 252 5.39 20.76 13.70
N ASP A 253 6.32 20.87 12.73
CA ASP A 253 6.02 21.47 11.44
C ASP A 253 5.00 20.65 10.65
N VAL A 254 5.09 19.31 10.73
CA VAL A 254 4.19 18.35 10.06
C VAL A 254 3.73 17.28 11.05
N LEU A 255 2.44 16.98 11.05
CA LEU A 255 1.82 15.95 11.88
C LEU A 255 0.95 15.03 11.03
N THR A 256 1.17 13.72 11.14
CA THR A 256 0.34 12.71 10.50
C THR A 256 0.27 11.43 11.34
N ASP A 257 -0.41 10.39 10.87
CA ASP A 257 -0.54 9.12 11.58
C ASP A 257 -0.68 7.92 10.63
N GLN A 258 0.04 6.84 10.94
CA GLN A 258 -0.07 5.54 10.26
C GLN A 258 -0.20 4.38 11.27
N THR A 259 -0.76 4.63 12.45
CA THR A 259 -1.17 3.54 13.35
C THR A 259 -2.21 2.65 12.66
N ALA A 260 -2.34 1.39 13.07
CA ALA A 260 -3.30 0.48 12.45
C ALA A 260 -4.74 0.69 12.99
N ALA A 261 -5.23 1.94 12.95
CA ALA A 261 -6.50 2.37 13.52
C ALA A 261 -7.75 1.75 12.82
N HIS A 262 -7.58 1.16 11.63
CA HIS A 262 -8.64 0.48 10.90
C HIS A 262 -9.15 -0.80 11.58
N ASP A 263 -8.37 -1.40 12.47
CA ASP A 263 -8.76 -2.56 13.29
C ASP A 263 -8.49 -2.28 14.77
N ALA A 264 -9.54 -1.96 15.51
CA ALA A 264 -9.47 -1.63 16.93
C ALA A 264 -9.06 -2.82 17.82
N LEU A 265 -9.17 -4.07 17.33
CA LEU A 265 -8.79 -5.26 18.07
C LEU A 265 -7.36 -5.71 17.75
N ASN A 266 -7.02 -5.90 16.46
CA ASN A 266 -5.75 -6.53 16.07
C ASN A 266 -4.71 -5.53 15.57
N GLY A 267 -5.08 -4.26 15.39
CA GLY A 267 -4.26 -3.19 14.83
C GLY A 267 -3.81 -2.17 15.86
N TYR A 268 -4.74 -1.40 16.42
CA TYR A 268 -4.46 -0.30 17.33
C TYR A 268 -4.22 -0.76 18.77
N PHE A 269 -3.39 -0.04 19.51
CA PHE A 269 -3.10 -0.30 20.93
C PHE A 269 -3.69 0.80 21.83
N PRO A 270 -4.47 0.45 22.86
CA PRO A 270 -5.07 1.42 23.77
C PRO A 270 -4.00 2.11 24.64
N ALA A 271 -4.23 3.38 24.97
CA ALA A 271 -3.43 4.13 25.93
C ALA A 271 -3.63 3.63 27.38
N GLY A 272 -2.67 3.88 28.24
CA GLY A 272 -2.71 3.47 29.64
C GLY A 272 -2.26 2.04 29.90
N TYR A 273 -1.72 1.35 28.89
CA TYR A 273 -1.19 -0.01 28.99
C TYR A 273 0.20 -0.08 28.34
N SER A 274 1.09 -0.88 28.92
CA SER A 274 2.31 -1.31 28.20
C SER A 274 1.94 -2.23 27.05
N TYR A 275 2.91 -2.50 26.17
CA TYR A 275 2.70 -3.42 25.03
C TYR A 275 2.20 -4.81 25.49
N GLU A 276 2.87 -5.36 26.53
CA GLU A 276 2.54 -6.67 27.10
C GLU A 276 1.17 -6.69 27.77
N GLU A 277 0.86 -5.67 28.58
CA GLU A 277 -0.45 -5.53 29.25
C GLU A 277 -1.58 -5.41 28.24
N ALA A 278 -1.38 -4.66 27.15
CA ALA A 278 -2.34 -4.55 26.06
C ALA A 278 -2.59 -5.89 25.36
N LEU A 279 -1.53 -6.68 25.13
CA LEU A 279 -1.66 -8.02 24.56
C LEU A 279 -2.42 -8.98 25.48
N GLU A 280 -2.19 -8.91 26.78
CA GLU A 280 -2.94 -9.71 27.77
C GLU A 280 -4.41 -9.27 27.86
N LEU A 281 -4.70 -7.97 27.87
CA LEU A 281 -6.06 -7.44 27.83
C LEU A 281 -6.80 -7.93 26.57
N ARG A 282 -6.15 -7.88 25.41
CA ARG A 282 -6.72 -8.35 24.14
C ARG A 282 -7.19 -9.80 24.19
N LYS A 283 -6.41 -10.68 24.85
CA LYS A 283 -6.75 -12.09 25.03
C LYS A 283 -7.87 -12.30 26.06
N LYS A 284 -7.80 -11.56 27.17
CA LYS A 284 -8.67 -11.76 28.32
C LYS A 284 -10.05 -11.13 28.14
N ASP A 285 -10.11 -9.93 27.57
CA ASP A 285 -11.33 -9.14 27.39
C ASP A 285 -11.26 -8.33 26.08
N PRO A 286 -11.54 -8.98 24.93
CA PRO A 286 -11.50 -8.33 23.62
C PRO A 286 -12.44 -7.12 23.51
N ASP A 287 -13.61 -7.16 24.14
CA ASP A 287 -14.59 -6.08 24.07
C ASP A 287 -14.11 -4.83 24.81
N LEU A 288 -13.55 -5.02 26.01
CA LEU A 288 -12.91 -3.93 26.74
C LEU A 288 -11.71 -3.37 25.98
N TYR A 289 -10.90 -4.24 25.35
CA TYR A 289 -9.78 -3.81 24.52
C TYR A 289 -10.24 -2.92 23.38
N ILE A 290 -11.25 -3.33 22.61
CA ILE A 290 -11.84 -2.55 21.51
C ILE A 290 -12.31 -1.20 22.02
N LYS A 291 -13.09 -1.19 23.11
CA LYS A 291 -13.59 0.05 23.72
C LYS A 291 -12.45 1.00 24.08
N LYS A 292 -11.40 0.52 24.73
CA LYS A 292 -10.23 1.32 25.14
C LYS A 292 -9.42 1.82 23.93
N SER A 293 -9.31 1.04 22.87
CA SER A 293 -8.69 1.45 21.61
C SER A 293 -9.45 2.60 20.96
N LEU A 294 -10.78 2.50 20.87
CA LEU A 294 -11.62 3.55 20.28
C LEU A 294 -11.59 4.85 21.10
N GLU A 295 -11.65 4.75 22.44
CA GLU A 295 -11.48 5.90 23.35
C GLU A 295 -10.11 6.58 23.13
N SER A 296 -9.04 5.81 22.96
CA SER A 296 -7.68 6.31 22.72
C SER A 296 -7.54 6.99 21.36
N MET A 297 -8.15 6.44 20.31
CA MET A 297 -8.19 7.08 18.98
C MET A 297 -8.86 8.45 19.04
N ALA A 298 -9.95 8.59 19.81
CA ALA A 298 -10.61 9.88 20.01
C ALA A 298 -9.70 10.89 20.72
N VAL A 299 -8.93 10.47 21.72
CA VAL A 299 -7.95 11.31 22.42
C VAL A 299 -6.84 11.74 21.45
N GLN A 300 -6.31 10.81 20.66
CA GLN A 300 -5.27 11.10 19.68
C GLN A 300 -5.73 12.14 18.65
N VAL A 301 -6.92 11.97 18.05
CA VAL A 301 -7.46 12.90 17.05
C VAL A 301 -7.72 14.28 17.65
N LYS A 302 -8.23 14.38 18.88
CA LYS A 302 -8.38 15.67 19.58
C LYS A 302 -7.03 16.37 19.73
N ALA A 303 -5.99 15.66 20.10
CA ALA A 303 -4.64 16.25 20.19
C ALA A 303 -4.09 16.66 18.82
N MET A 304 -4.35 15.89 17.75
CA MET A 304 -3.98 16.29 16.38
C MET A 304 -4.69 17.58 15.95
N LEU A 305 -5.97 17.75 16.26
CA LEU A 305 -6.73 18.97 16.00
C LEU A 305 -6.19 20.17 16.77
N GLU A 306 -5.80 20.00 18.04
CA GLU A 306 -5.19 21.08 18.81
C GLU A 306 -3.81 21.48 18.25
N LEU A 307 -2.96 20.51 17.92
CA LEU A 307 -1.66 20.79 17.29
C LEU A 307 -1.82 21.48 15.92
N GLN A 308 -2.86 21.12 15.14
CA GLN A 308 -3.22 21.83 13.92
C GLN A 308 -3.57 23.30 14.18
N LYS A 309 -4.41 23.57 15.18
CA LYS A 309 -4.76 24.96 15.59
C LYS A 309 -3.53 25.74 16.06
N MET A 310 -2.56 25.06 16.68
CA MET A 310 -1.29 25.66 17.11
C MET A 310 -0.33 25.90 15.94
N GLY A 311 -0.63 25.42 14.73
CA GLY A 311 0.11 25.69 13.50
C GLY A 311 0.77 24.50 12.81
N ALA A 312 0.60 23.27 13.32
CA ALA A 312 1.10 22.09 12.65
C ALA A 312 0.35 21.82 11.33
N ILE A 313 1.08 21.53 10.26
CA ILE A 313 0.49 21.03 9.01
C ILE A 313 0.06 19.59 9.25
N THR A 314 -1.25 19.41 9.46
CA THR A 314 -1.83 18.13 9.87
C THR A 314 -2.62 17.48 8.73
N PHE A 315 -2.42 16.19 8.49
CA PHE A 315 -3.20 15.39 7.55
C PHE A 315 -3.29 13.93 7.99
N ASP A 316 -4.38 13.26 7.59
CA ASP A 316 -4.56 11.81 7.77
C ASP A 316 -3.89 11.04 6.63
N TYR A 317 -3.09 10.03 6.96
CA TYR A 317 -2.48 9.16 5.95
C TYR A 317 -3.37 7.97 5.55
N GLY A 318 -4.63 7.95 6.01
CA GLY A 318 -5.65 7.02 5.51
C GLY A 318 -5.71 5.68 6.24
N ASN A 319 -5.72 5.72 7.56
CA ASN A 319 -5.89 4.56 8.43
C ASN A 319 -7.27 4.48 9.11
N ASN A 320 -8.21 5.35 8.72
CA ASN A 320 -9.57 5.46 9.25
C ASN A 320 -9.68 6.03 10.67
N ILE A 321 -8.61 6.58 11.25
CA ILE A 321 -8.64 7.09 12.64
C ILE A 321 -9.64 8.23 12.84
N ARG A 322 -9.84 9.09 11.83
CA ARG A 322 -10.81 10.19 11.90
C ARG A 322 -12.24 9.68 12.02
N GLN A 323 -12.63 8.64 11.27
CA GLN A 323 -13.94 8.04 11.37
C GLN A 323 -14.14 7.39 12.73
N GLN A 324 -13.16 6.61 13.21
CA GLN A 324 -13.20 6.00 14.52
C GLN A 324 -13.38 7.04 15.63
N ALA A 325 -12.66 8.15 15.55
CA ALA A 325 -12.80 9.26 16.51
C ALA A 325 -14.16 9.96 16.41
N LYS A 326 -14.70 10.15 15.20
CA LYS A 326 -16.02 10.72 14.99
C LYS A 326 -17.10 9.87 15.62
N ASP A 327 -17.03 8.55 15.46
CA ASP A 327 -17.96 7.59 16.06
C ASP A 327 -17.87 7.59 17.61
N GLN A 328 -16.78 8.14 18.17
CA GLN A 328 -16.58 8.38 19.60
C GLN A 328 -16.89 9.84 20.02
N GLY A 329 -17.61 10.60 19.19
CA GLY A 329 -18.10 11.95 19.51
C GLY A 329 -17.10 13.07 19.24
N VAL A 330 -16.08 12.87 18.44
CA VAL A 330 -15.21 13.95 17.94
C VAL A 330 -15.81 14.48 16.63
N GLU A 331 -16.81 15.35 16.74
CA GLU A 331 -17.61 15.83 15.60
C GLU A 331 -16.77 16.46 14.49
N ASN A 332 -15.70 17.16 14.86
CA ASN A 332 -14.79 17.85 13.94
C ASN A 332 -13.55 17.01 13.55
N ALA A 333 -13.60 15.70 13.66
CA ALA A 333 -12.47 14.81 13.34
C ALA A 333 -11.94 14.96 11.91
N PHE A 334 -12.77 15.44 10.98
CA PHE A 334 -12.41 15.66 9.58
C PHE A 334 -11.96 17.10 9.25
N ASP A 335 -11.73 17.98 10.25
CA ASP A 335 -11.25 19.35 10.02
C ASP A 335 -9.81 19.39 9.47
N PHE A 336 -9.01 18.34 9.66
CA PHE A 336 -7.80 18.16 8.87
C PHE A 336 -8.03 17.17 7.73
N PRO A 337 -7.46 17.43 6.53
CA PRO A 337 -7.74 16.65 5.34
C PRO A 337 -7.02 15.29 5.35
N GLY A 338 -7.48 14.36 4.51
CA GLY A 338 -6.70 13.22 4.08
C GLY A 338 -5.55 13.62 3.14
N PHE A 339 -4.52 12.78 3.05
CA PHE A 339 -3.35 13.06 2.19
C PHE A 339 -3.70 13.09 0.70
N VAL A 340 -4.70 12.30 0.27
CA VAL A 340 -5.08 12.25 -1.14
C VAL A 340 -5.67 13.57 -1.64
N PRO A 341 -6.75 14.12 -1.03
CA PRO A 341 -7.27 15.43 -1.46
C PRO A 341 -6.26 16.57 -1.26
N ALA A 342 -5.39 16.46 -0.25
CA ALA A 342 -4.43 17.53 0.06
C ALA A 342 -3.24 17.58 -0.91
N TYR A 343 -2.74 16.41 -1.39
CA TYR A 343 -1.45 16.31 -2.08
C TYR A 343 -1.45 15.41 -3.33
N VAL A 344 -2.28 14.38 -3.40
CA VAL A 344 -2.18 13.33 -4.44
C VAL A 344 -3.20 13.50 -5.56
N ARG A 345 -4.37 14.10 -5.30
CA ARG A 345 -5.45 14.24 -6.28
C ARG A 345 -5.03 14.78 -7.65
N PRO A 346 -4.18 15.81 -7.78
CA PRO A 346 -3.73 16.28 -9.09
C PRO A 346 -2.99 15.21 -9.90
N LEU A 347 -2.19 14.37 -9.23
CA LEU A 347 -1.49 13.25 -9.86
C LEU A 347 -2.46 12.19 -10.37
N PHE A 348 -3.48 11.85 -9.58
CA PHE A 348 -4.53 10.92 -9.98
C PHE A 348 -5.30 11.39 -11.21
N CYS A 349 -5.51 12.69 -11.36
CA CYS A 349 -6.13 13.30 -12.55
C CYS A 349 -5.30 13.08 -13.83
N GLU A 350 -3.99 12.90 -13.73
CA GLU A 350 -3.10 12.58 -14.83
C GLU A 350 -2.92 11.07 -15.05
N GLY A 351 -3.65 10.22 -14.33
CA GLY A 351 -3.46 8.77 -14.31
C GLY A 351 -2.12 8.34 -13.69
N ALA A 352 -1.49 9.23 -12.91
CA ALA A 352 -0.29 8.90 -12.17
C ALA A 352 -0.63 8.08 -10.93
N GLY A 353 0.18 7.07 -10.66
CA GLY A 353 0.02 6.22 -9.50
C GLY A 353 1.10 5.14 -9.41
N PRO A 354 1.03 4.32 -8.37
CA PRO A 354 2.08 3.35 -8.06
C PRO A 354 2.19 2.27 -9.14
N PHE A 355 3.35 2.23 -9.77
CA PHE A 355 3.78 1.22 -10.73
C PHE A 355 4.90 0.42 -10.10
N ARG A 356 4.70 -0.89 -9.94
CA ARG A 356 5.68 -1.77 -9.30
C ARG A 356 6.05 -2.95 -10.18
N TRP A 357 7.30 -3.43 -10.04
CA TRP A 357 7.77 -4.60 -10.74
C TRP A 357 8.67 -5.46 -9.86
N VAL A 358 8.67 -6.77 -10.15
CA VAL A 358 9.36 -7.80 -9.36
C VAL A 358 10.13 -8.71 -10.30
N ALA A 359 11.40 -8.95 -9.97
CA ALA A 359 12.28 -9.84 -10.73
C ALA A 359 12.12 -11.29 -10.28
N LEU A 360 11.56 -12.15 -11.13
CA LEU A 360 11.37 -13.57 -10.84
C LEU A 360 12.68 -14.37 -10.83
N SER A 361 13.76 -13.80 -11.37
CA SER A 361 15.10 -14.35 -11.24
C SER A 361 15.56 -14.46 -9.79
N GLY A 362 15.10 -13.53 -8.94
CA GLY A 362 15.62 -13.34 -7.60
C GLY A 362 16.98 -12.64 -7.58
N ASP A 363 17.44 -12.15 -8.72
CA ASP A 363 18.69 -11.40 -8.87
C ASP A 363 18.44 -9.88 -8.77
N PRO A 364 19.01 -9.18 -7.78
CA PRO A 364 18.94 -7.72 -7.67
C PRO A 364 19.40 -6.96 -8.93
N GLU A 365 20.34 -7.50 -9.69
CA GLU A 365 20.85 -6.89 -10.92
C GLU A 365 19.75 -6.65 -11.96
N ASP A 366 18.75 -7.51 -12.04
CA ASP A 366 17.63 -7.30 -12.95
C ASP A 366 16.81 -6.05 -12.58
N ILE A 367 16.71 -5.73 -11.29
CA ILE A 367 16.08 -4.49 -10.84
C ILE A 367 16.98 -3.29 -11.15
N TYR A 368 18.27 -3.38 -10.87
CA TYR A 368 19.20 -2.26 -11.17
C TYR A 368 19.28 -1.96 -12.67
N LYS A 369 19.24 -2.97 -13.54
CA LYS A 369 19.16 -2.78 -14.99
C LYS A 369 17.87 -2.07 -15.40
N THR A 370 16.73 -2.47 -14.84
CA THR A 370 15.43 -1.80 -15.11
C THR A 370 15.40 -0.38 -14.56
N ASP A 371 15.95 -0.12 -13.37
CA ASP A 371 16.09 1.24 -12.80
C ASP A 371 16.90 2.14 -13.75
N ASN A 372 18.07 1.65 -14.20
CA ASN A 372 18.96 2.39 -15.10
C ASN A 372 18.29 2.67 -16.45
N ARG A 373 17.56 1.69 -16.98
CA ARG A 373 16.79 1.86 -18.22
C ARG A 373 15.69 2.91 -18.02
N MET A 374 14.95 2.88 -16.90
CA MET A 374 13.92 3.87 -16.59
C MET A 374 14.50 5.28 -16.46
N MET A 375 15.61 5.46 -15.76
CA MET A 375 16.27 6.76 -15.62
C MET A 375 16.71 7.33 -16.98
N LYS A 376 17.09 6.48 -17.94
CA LYS A 376 17.43 6.88 -19.31
C LYS A 376 16.19 7.29 -20.11
N GLU A 377 15.13 6.46 -20.06
CA GLU A 377 13.91 6.69 -20.84
C GLU A 377 13.07 7.89 -20.36
N PHE A 378 13.18 8.24 -19.08
CA PHE A 378 12.48 9.34 -18.44
C PHE A 378 13.45 10.38 -17.84
N ALA A 379 14.57 10.65 -18.51
CA ALA A 379 15.63 11.54 -18.00
C ALA A 379 15.14 12.96 -17.67
N ASP A 380 14.08 13.42 -18.31
CA ASP A 380 13.48 14.74 -18.07
C ASP A 380 12.65 14.78 -16.79
N ASN A 381 12.20 13.64 -16.28
CA ASN A 381 11.50 13.53 -15.00
C ASN A 381 12.52 13.48 -13.85
N LYS A 382 12.98 14.66 -13.42
CA LYS A 382 14.02 14.79 -12.39
C LYS A 382 13.62 14.17 -11.04
N ALA A 383 12.33 14.22 -10.68
CA ALA A 383 11.82 13.62 -9.45
C ALA A 383 11.95 12.08 -9.49
N LEU A 384 11.52 11.47 -10.59
CA LEU A 384 11.66 10.02 -10.80
C LEU A 384 13.14 9.58 -10.78
N VAL A 385 14.01 10.29 -11.50
CA VAL A 385 15.45 9.99 -11.53
C VAL A 385 16.07 10.10 -10.13
N ARG A 386 15.73 11.15 -9.38
CA ARG A 386 16.16 11.32 -7.98
C ARG A 386 15.69 10.15 -7.12
N TRP A 387 14.41 9.79 -7.20
CA TRP A 387 13.85 8.66 -6.46
C TRP A 387 14.61 7.37 -6.74
N LEU A 388 14.80 7.00 -8.01
CA LEU A 388 15.45 5.74 -8.39
C LEU A 388 16.91 5.66 -7.92
N LYS A 389 17.67 6.77 -8.00
CA LYS A 389 19.03 6.84 -7.46
C LYS A 389 19.05 6.57 -5.95
N MET A 390 18.19 7.25 -5.19
CA MET A 390 18.10 7.02 -3.74
C MET A 390 17.63 5.60 -3.41
N ALA A 391 16.70 5.06 -4.21
CA ALA A 391 16.20 3.70 -4.01
C ALA A 391 17.28 2.64 -4.25
N GLN A 392 18.17 2.82 -5.23
CA GLN A 392 19.31 1.92 -5.45
C GLN A 392 20.28 1.90 -4.26
N GLU A 393 20.48 3.04 -3.60
CA GLU A 393 21.42 3.19 -2.49
C GLU A 393 20.82 2.76 -1.13
N GLN A 394 19.55 3.08 -0.89
CA GLN A 394 18.98 3.05 0.45
C GLN A 394 17.90 1.97 0.65
N VAL A 395 17.21 1.53 -0.41
CA VAL A 395 16.12 0.55 -0.31
C VAL A 395 16.64 -0.87 -0.43
N LYS A 396 16.52 -1.63 0.66
CA LYS A 396 16.83 -3.07 0.67
C LYS A 396 15.64 -3.89 0.19
N PHE A 397 15.92 -4.90 -0.62
CA PHE A 397 14.92 -5.86 -1.06
C PHE A 397 14.48 -6.79 0.07
N GLN A 398 13.23 -7.20 0.03
CA GLN A 398 12.62 -8.18 0.91
C GLN A 398 12.02 -9.29 0.03
N GLY A 399 12.47 -10.53 0.20
CA GLY A 399 12.07 -11.64 -0.67
C GLY A 399 12.60 -11.50 -2.10
N LEU A 400 11.73 -11.58 -3.11
CA LEU A 400 12.09 -11.33 -4.50
C LEU A 400 12.41 -9.84 -4.70
N PRO A 401 13.50 -9.50 -5.42
CA PRO A 401 13.84 -8.11 -5.71
C PRO A 401 12.72 -7.39 -6.44
N ALA A 402 12.42 -6.19 -6.00
CA ALA A 402 11.31 -5.42 -6.53
C ALA A 402 11.61 -3.91 -6.51
N ARG A 403 10.88 -3.15 -7.31
CA ARG A 403 10.92 -1.69 -7.32
C ARG A 403 9.52 -1.11 -7.50
N ILE A 404 9.35 0.13 -7.09
CA ILE A 404 8.16 0.92 -7.29
C ILE A 404 8.53 2.34 -7.71
N CYS A 405 7.72 2.95 -8.55
CA CYS A 405 7.73 4.39 -8.83
C CYS A 405 6.33 4.84 -9.24
N TRP A 406 6.13 6.14 -9.38
CA TRP A 406 4.86 6.66 -9.91
C TRP A 406 5.03 7.04 -11.38
N LEU A 407 4.17 6.45 -12.22
CA LEU A 407 4.09 6.72 -13.66
C LEU A 407 2.69 7.15 -14.05
N LYS A 408 2.62 8.08 -15.00
CA LYS A 408 1.39 8.65 -15.57
C LYS A 408 0.79 7.75 -16.65
N TYR A 409 -0.42 8.11 -17.09
CA TYR A 409 -1.05 7.51 -18.26
C TYR A 409 -0.13 7.59 -19.50
N GLY A 410 0.05 6.45 -20.16
CA GLY A 410 0.94 6.26 -21.29
C GLY A 410 2.39 5.91 -20.94
N GLU A 411 2.89 6.38 -19.80
CA GLU A 411 4.26 6.06 -19.33
C GLU A 411 4.36 4.60 -18.87
N ARG A 412 3.31 4.07 -18.20
CA ARG A 412 3.25 2.68 -17.76
C ARG A 412 3.32 1.70 -18.93
N ALA A 413 2.52 1.92 -19.98
CA ALA A 413 2.52 1.08 -21.18
C ALA A 413 3.87 1.15 -21.92
N LYS A 414 4.45 2.36 -22.04
CA LYS A 414 5.78 2.54 -22.60
C LYS A 414 6.83 1.71 -21.86
N PHE A 415 6.86 1.83 -20.52
CA PHE A 415 7.89 1.14 -19.75
C PHE A 415 7.64 -0.36 -19.63
N GLY A 416 6.38 -0.80 -19.54
CA GLY A 416 6.02 -2.21 -19.58
C GLY A 416 6.48 -2.91 -20.87
N LYS A 417 6.32 -2.23 -22.01
CA LYS A 417 6.86 -2.72 -23.31
C LYS A 417 8.39 -2.83 -23.28
N ILE A 418 9.08 -1.80 -22.77
CA ILE A 418 10.55 -1.79 -22.64
C ILE A 418 11.02 -2.96 -21.76
N ILE A 419 10.39 -3.21 -20.61
CA ILE A 419 10.73 -4.36 -19.77
C ILE A 419 10.55 -5.68 -20.53
N ASN A 420 9.46 -5.82 -21.30
CA ASN A 420 9.23 -7.03 -22.09
C ASN A 420 10.28 -7.23 -23.18
N GLU A 421 10.76 -6.14 -23.82
CA GLU A 421 11.86 -6.17 -24.78
C GLU A 421 13.17 -6.59 -24.10
N MET A 422 13.49 -6.03 -22.90
CA MET A 422 14.68 -6.41 -22.13
C MET A 422 14.68 -7.90 -21.74
N VAL A 423 13.50 -8.48 -21.43
CA VAL A 423 13.36 -9.93 -21.17
C VAL A 423 13.59 -10.72 -22.47
N ARG A 424 12.94 -10.33 -23.57
CA ARG A 424 13.06 -10.99 -24.89
C ARG A 424 14.51 -11.00 -25.39
N ASP A 425 15.21 -9.89 -25.22
CA ASP A 425 16.56 -9.69 -25.76
C ASP A 425 17.65 -10.25 -24.80
N GLY A 426 17.25 -10.85 -23.66
CA GLY A 426 18.16 -11.48 -22.70
C GLY A 426 18.96 -10.49 -21.83
N GLU A 427 18.56 -9.22 -21.80
CA GLU A 427 19.16 -8.24 -20.88
C GLU A 427 18.79 -8.55 -19.42
N LEU A 428 17.60 -9.09 -19.19
CA LEU A 428 17.12 -9.56 -17.90
C LEU A 428 17.17 -11.09 -17.82
N SER A 429 17.49 -11.61 -16.63
CA SER A 429 17.76 -13.03 -16.42
C SER A 429 16.48 -13.89 -16.44
N ALA A 430 15.32 -13.32 -16.09
CA ALA A 430 14.02 -14.01 -16.07
C ALA A 430 12.87 -12.98 -16.24
N PRO A 431 11.63 -13.44 -16.45
CA PRO A 431 10.47 -12.58 -16.53
C PRO A 431 10.27 -11.63 -15.34
N ILE A 432 9.59 -10.53 -15.61
CA ILE A 432 9.23 -9.50 -14.64
C ILE A 432 7.73 -9.50 -14.42
N VAL A 433 7.32 -9.52 -13.17
CA VAL A 433 5.92 -9.27 -12.76
C VAL A 433 5.71 -7.78 -12.64
N ILE A 434 4.67 -7.25 -13.28
CA ILE A 434 4.30 -5.84 -13.22
C ILE A 434 2.91 -5.73 -12.61
N GLY A 435 2.77 -4.87 -11.62
CA GLY A 435 1.50 -4.59 -10.97
C GLY A 435 1.47 -3.18 -10.41
N ARG A 436 0.50 -2.94 -9.54
CA ARG A 436 0.38 -1.65 -8.87
C ARG A 436 -0.26 -1.83 -7.49
N ASP A 437 -0.25 -0.79 -6.68
CA ASP A 437 -1.02 -0.76 -5.45
C ASP A 437 -2.52 -0.65 -5.76
N HIS A 438 -3.37 -1.17 -4.86
CA HIS A 438 -4.82 -1.01 -4.95
C HIS A 438 -5.28 0.42 -4.68
N LEU A 439 -4.40 1.28 -4.18
CA LEU A 439 -4.61 2.72 -3.98
C LEU A 439 -4.45 3.56 -5.24
N ASP A 440 -4.53 2.96 -6.41
CA ASP A 440 -4.33 3.63 -7.69
C ASP A 440 -5.53 4.50 -8.10
N CYS A 441 -5.32 5.41 -9.01
CA CYS A 441 -6.23 6.49 -9.38
C CYS A 441 -7.64 6.05 -9.86
N GLY A 442 -7.79 4.82 -10.37
CA GLY A 442 -9.06 4.30 -10.90
C GLY A 442 -9.57 3.04 -10.23
N SER A 443 -8.89 2.54 -9.21
CA SER A 443 -9.09 1.17 -8.71
C SER A 443 -9.77 1.06 -7.35
N VAL A 444 -10.18 2.17 -6.75
CA VAL A 444 -10.67 2.18 -5.35
C VAL A 444 -11.84 3.13 -5.17
N ALA A 445 -12.77 2.75 -4.31
CA ALA A 445 -13.75 3.62 -3.68
C ALA A 445 -13.54 3.55 -2.17
N SER A 446 -13.10 4.64 -1.58
CA SER A 446 -12.75 4.77 -0.17
C SER A 446 -12.98 6.22 0.29
N PRO A 447 -14.19 6.57 0.76
CA PRO A 447 -14.58 7.94 1.11
C PRO A 447 -13.68 8.61 2.15
N ASN A 448 -13.07 7.82 3.02
CA ASN A 448 -12.20 8.33 4.09
C ASN A 448 -10.71 8.34 3.69
N ARG A 449 -10.37 8.06 2.42
CA ARG A 449 -8.98 7.99 1.96
C ARG A 449 -8.81 8.42 0.50
N GLU A 450 -8.82 7.48 -0.48
CA GLU A 450 -8.46 7.77 -1.88
C GLU A 450 -9.51 8.58 -2.61
N THR A 451 -10.78 8.41 -2.26
CA THR A 451 -11.89 9.14 -2.88
C THR A 451 -12.53 10.18 -1.98
N GLU A 452 -11.84 10.57 -0.90
CA GLU A 452 -12.27 11.65 -0.02
C GLU A 452 -12.39 12.96 -0.79
N GLY A 453 -13.56 13.61 -0.66
CA GLY A 453 -13.81 14.90 -1.23
C GLY A 453 -13.75 14.93 -2.77
N MET A 454 -14.33 13.94 -3.45
CA MET A 454 -14.51 13.99 -4.89
C MET A 454 -15.35 15.22 -5.27
N LYS A 455 -14.95 15.91 -6.34
CA LYS A 455 -15.53 17.20 -6.74
C LYS A 455 -17.04 17.15 -6.98
N ASP A 456 -17.54 16.00 -7.42
CA ASP A 456 -18.96 15.73 -7.70
C ASP A 456 -19.71 15.01 -6.56
N GLY A 457 -19.02 14.68 -5.44
CA GLY A 457 -19.57 13.92 -4.32
C GLY A 457 -19.67 12.41 -4.53
N SER A 458 -18.99 11.87 -5.55
CA SER A 458 -18.99 10.43 -5.86
C SER A 458 -18.04 9.58 -5.00
N ASP A 459 -17.68 10.05 -3.82
CA ASP A 459 -16.71 9.44 -2.92
C ASP A 459 -16.96 7.94 -2.66
N ALA A 460 -18.23 7.57 -2.45
CA ALA A 460 -18.64 6.22 -2.07
C ALA A 460 -19.11 5.34 -3.26
N ILE A 461 -18.99 5.81 -4.49
CA ILE A 461 -19.47 5.04 -5.67
C ILE A 461 -18.48 3.92 -6.00
N ALA A 462 -18.87 2.69 -5.67
CA ALA A 462 -18.04 1.50 -5.85
C ALA A 462 -18.07 0.90 -7.27
N ASP A 463 -18.86 1.45 -8.16
CA ASP A 463 -18.88 1.04 -9.58
C ASP A 463 -17.49 1.17 -10.21
N TRP A 464 -16.73 2.19 -9.85
CA TRP A 464 -15.41 2.47 -10.41
C TRP A 464 -14.39 1.36 -10.20
N PRO A 465 -14.12 0.84 -9.00
CA PRO A 465 -13.22 -0.29 -8.83
C PRO A 465 -13.76 -1.58 -9.46
N ILE A 466 -15.08 -1.78 -9.54
CA ILE A 466 -15.66 -2.92 -10.25
C ILE A 466 -15.41 -2.79 -11.76
N LEU A 467 -15.67 -1.62 -12.35
CA LEU A 467 -15.35 -1.35 -13.77
C LEU A 467 -13.86 -1.48 -14.05
N ASN A 468 -13.00 -1.07 -13.11
CA ASN A 468 -11.55 -1.27 -13.21
C ASN A 468 -11.20 -2.76 -13.33
N ALA A 469 -11.74 -3.61 -12.47
CA ALA A 469 -11.50 -5.05 -12.50
C ALA A 469 -12.03 -5.70 -13.79
N LEU A 470 -13.24 -5.34 -14.23
CA LEU A 470 -13.85 -5.83 -15.47
C LEU A 470 -13.01 -5.41 -16.68
N LEU A 471 -12.57 -4.16 -16.72
CA LEU A 471 -11.75 -3.64 -17.81
C LEU A 471 -10.37 -4.31 -17.87
N ASN A 472 -9.71 -4.51 -16.73
CA ASN A 472 -8.44 -5.22 -16.65
C ASN A 472 -8.58 -6.70 -17.07
N THR A 473 -9.70 -7.34 -16.73
CA THR A 473 -10.04 -8.69 -17.19
C THR A 473 -10.17 -8.72 -18.71
N SER A 474 -10.94 -7.78 -19.29
CA SER A 474 -11.13 -7.65 -20.74
C SER A 474 -9.83 -7.31 -21.48
N ALA A 475 -8.95 -6.53 -20.86
CA ALA A 475 -7.64 -6.17 -21.43
C ALA A 475 -6.62 -7.31 -21.40
N GLY A 476 -6.87 -8.37 -20.63
CA GLY A 476 -6.04 -9.56 -20.55
C GLY A 476 -4.92 -9.47 -19.50
N ALA A 477 -5.16 -8.86 -18.35
CA ALA A 477 -4.24 -8.94 -17.20
C ALA A 477 -3.99 -10.40 -16.82
N THR A 478 -2.82 -10.71 -16.27
CA THR A 478 -2.46 -12.09 -15.87
C THR A 478 -3.31 -12.56 -14.70
N TRP A 479 -3.52 -11.69 -13.71
CA TRP A 479 -4.56 -11.89 -12.70
C TRP A 479 -5.18 -10.58 -12.24
N VAL A 480 -6.44 -10.67 -11.83
CA VAL A 480 -7.26 -9.54 -11.39
C VAL A 480 -7.93 -9.90 -10.08
N SER A 481 -8.10 -8.91 -9.22
CA SER A 481 -8.71 -9.10 -7.91
C SER A 481 -9.66 -7.97 -7.54
N VAL A 482 -10.70 -8.30 -6.76
CA VAL A 482 -11.60 -7.33 -6.12
C VAL A 482 -11.68 -7.66 -4.63
N HIS A 483 -11.63 -6.62 -3.80
CA HIS A 483 -11.59 -6.76 -2.33
C HIS A 483 -12.49 -5.75 -1.65
N GLN A 484 -12.93 -6.07 -0.45
CA GLN A 484 -13.54 -5.12 0.47
C GLN A 484 -12.63 -4.94 1.70
N GLY A 485 -12.55 -3.72 2.22
CA GLY A 485 -11.80 -3.39 3.42
C GLY A 485 -10.52 -2.60 3.13
N GLY A 486 -9.37 -3.25 3.09
CA GLY A 486 -8.08 -2.57 2.87
C GLY A 486 -7.61 -1.76 4.07
N GLY A 487 -6.83 -0.70 3.83
CA GLY A 487 -6.19 0.10 4.89
C GLY A 487 -7.14 0.90 5.79
N VAL A 488 -8.40 1.07 5.37
CA VAL A 488 -9.46 1.73 6.15
C VAL A 488 -10.41 0.75 6.84
N GLY A 489 -10.26 -0.54 6.59
CA GLY A 489 -11.08 -1.59 7.19
C GLY A 489 -12.46 -1.80 6.54
N ILE A 490 -13.18 -2.81 7.02
CA ILE A 490 -14.54 -3.12 6.59
C ILE A 490 -15.52 -2.21 7.35
N PRO A 491 -16.53 -1.61 6.67
CA PRO A 491 -16.92 -1.73 5.25
C PRO A 491 -16.39 -0.59 4.34
N TYR A 492 -15.40 0.17 4.75
CA TYR A 492 -15.08 1.52 4.29
C TYR A 492 -14.37 1.62 2.93
N ALA A 493 -14.08 0.51 2.25
CA ALA A 493 -13.50 0.54 0.92
C ALA A 493 -13.86 -0.68 0.09
N ILE A 494 -13.95 -0.47 -1.24
CA ILE A 494 -13.89 -1.51 -2.26
C ILE A 494 -12.77 -1.14 -3.23
N HIS A 495 -11.89 -2.10 -3.56
CA HIS A 495 -10.74 -1.84 -4.40
C HIS A 495 -10.40 -3.04 -5.28
N ALA A 496 -9.69 -2.77 -6.37
CA ALA A 496 -9.29 -3.74 -7.37
C ALA A 496 -7.78 -3.80 -7.55
N GLY A 497 -7.26 -5.00 -7.78
CA GLY A 497 -5.87 -5.27 -8.12
C GLY A 497 -5.71 -5.75 -9.55
N MET A 498 -4.58 -5.45 -10.15
CA MET A 498 -4.19 -5.86 -11.49
C MET A 498 -2.72 -6.24 -11.50
N VAL A 499 -2.40 -7.37 -12.15
CA VAL A 499 -1.03 -7.80 -12.39
C VAL A 499 -0.91 -8.35 -13.82
N VAL A 500 0.19 -8.01 -14.48
CA VAL A 500 0.53 -8.49 -15.82
C VAL A 500 2.01 -8.88 -15.87
N VAL A 501 2.35 -9.93 -16.63
CA VAL A 501 3.71 -10.49 -16.67
C VAL A 501 4.37 -10.13 -17.99
N ALA A 502 5.60 -9.62 -17.91
CA ALA A 502 6.51 -9.41 -19.02
C ALA A 502 7.43 -10.64 -19.14
N ASP A 503 7.10 -11.56 -20.05
CA ASP A 503 7.86 -12.81 -20.27
C ASP A 503 8.66 -12.84 -21.57
N GLY A 504 8.74 -11.69 -22.27
CA GLY A 504 9.46 -11.52 -23.54
C GLY A 504 8.66 -11.94 -24.76
N THR A 505 7.47 -12.54 -24.61
CA THR A 505 6.65 -12.98 -25.72
C THR A 505 5.87 -11.82 -26.38
N LYS A 506 5.39 -12.05 -27.60
CA LYS A 506 4.50 -11.11 -28.29
C LYS A 506 3.14 -11.01 -27.60
N ASP A 507 2.61 -12.12 -27.09
CA ASP A 507 1.36 -12.12 -26.33
C ASP A 507 1.46 -11.27 -25.06
N ALA A 508 2.60 -11.35 -24.36
CA ALA A 508 2.87 -10.49 -23.20
C ALA A 508 2.96 -9.01 -23.60
N GLU A 509 3.61 -8.68 -24.73
CA GLU A 509 3.67 -7.29 -25.24
C GLU A 509 2.26 -6.74 -25.49
N GLU A 510 1.38 -7.50 -26.11
CA GLU A 510 0.00 -7.09 -26.37
C GLU A 510 -0.81 -6.91 -25.06
N ARG A 511 -0.66 -7.81 -24.09
CA ARG A 511 -1.28 -7.68 -22.76
C ARG A 511 -0.80 -6.42 -22.04
N LEU A 512 0.51 -6.21 -21.97
CA LEU A 512 1.12 -5.07 -21.32
C LEU A 512 0.63 -3.74 -21.93
N GLN A 513 0.59 -3.67 -23.25
CA GLN A 513 0.13 -2.48 -23.96
C GLN A 513 -1.34 -2.16 -23.62
N ARG A 514 -2.24 -3.15 -23.64
CA ARG A 514 -3.65 -2.94 -23.31
C ARG A 514 -3.87 -2.64 -21.83
N VAL A 515 -3.38 -3.50 -20.95
CA VAL A 515 -3.60 -3.41 -19.49
C VAL A 515 -3.03 -2.13 -18.92
N LEU A 516 -1.76 -1.81 -19.25
CA LEU A 516 -1.07 -0.62 -18.72
C LEU A 516 -1.54 0.70 -19.38
N THR A 517 -2.40 0.62 -20.39
CA THR A 517 -3.13 1.78 -20.95
C THR A 517 -4.48 1.92 -20.27
N THR A 518 -5.28 0.86 -20.20
CA THR A 518 -6.66 0.91 -19.73
C THR A 518 -6.74 1.12 -18.21
N ASP A 519 -5.85 0.52 -17.46
CA ASP A 519 -5.84 0.59 -15.99
C ASP A 519 -5.66 2.04 -15.46
N PRO A 520 -4.62 2.81 -15.85
CA PRO A 520 -4.56 4.22 -15.48
C PRO A 520 -5.60 5.08 -16.23
N GLY A 521 -6.04 4.64 -17.43
CA GLY A 521 -7.02 5.35 -18.24
C GLY A 521 -8.38 5.51 -17.55
N ILE A 522 -8.86 4.47 -16.84
CA ILE A 522 -10.10 4.58 -16.08
C ILE A 522 -9.97 5.57 -14.91
N GLY A 523 -8.76 5.74 -14.36
CA GLY A 523 -8.50 6.77 -13.35
C GLY A 523 -8.66 8.18 -13.89
N VAL A 524 -8.12 8.44 -15.10
CA VAL A 524 -8.31 9.73 -15.77
C VAL A 524 -9.81 9.93 -16.10
N ALA A 525 -10.48 8.90 -16.63
CA ALA A 525 -11.90 8.97 -16.97
C ALA A 525 -12.76 9.30 -15.75
N ARG A 526 -12.56 8.63 -14.63
CA ARG A 526 -13.28 8.87 -13.37
C ARG A 526 -13.14 10.31 -12.88
N HIS A 527 -11.89 10.83 -12.87
CA HIS A 527 -11.64 12.20 -12.40
C HIS A 527 -12.16 13.24 -13.39
N ALA A 528 -12.12 12.95 -14.69
CA ALA A 528 -12.71 13.81 -15.71
C ALA A 528 -14.24 13.85 -15.61
N ASP A 529 -14.89 12.69 -15.37
CA ASP A 529 -16.33 12.58 -15.12
C ASP A 529 -16.75 13.37 -13.88
N ALA A 530 -15.94 13.34 -12.83
CA ALA A 530 -16.15 14.16 -11.62
C ALA A 530 -15.87 15.66 -11.80
N GLY A 531 -15.45 16.10 -13.00
CA GLY A 531 -15.28 17.50 -13.35
C GLY A 531 -13.93 18.11 -12.94
N TYR A 532 -12.88 17.31 -12.74
CA TYR A 532 -11.52 17.82 -12.53
C TYR A 532 -10.90 18.29 -13.86
N GLU A 533 -10.59 19.59 -13.97
CA GLU A 533 -10.04 20.21 -15.17
C GLU A 533 -8.75 19.50 -15.66
N ILE A 534 -7.83 19.20 -14.74
CA ILE A 534 -6.59 18.50 -15.06
C ILE A 534 -6.88 17.15 -15.75
N ALA A 535 -7.88 16.42 -15.29
CA ALA A 535 -8.25 15.13 -15.87
C ALA A 535 -8.91 15.29 -17.24
N ILE A 536 -9.77 16.31 -17.41
CA ILE A 536 -10.39 16.65 -18.69
C ILE A 536 -9.33 17.01 -19.74
N GLU A 537 -8.37 17.86 -19.37
CA GLU A 537 -7.26 18.24 -20.24
C GLU A 537 -6.37 17.03 -20.56
N THR A 538 -6.08 16.19 -19.57
CA THR A 538 -5.32 14.95 -19.75
C THR A 538 -6.03 14.02 -20.73
N ALA A 539 -7.34 13.82 -20.56
CA ALA A 539 -8.15 12.99 -21.47
C ALA A 539 -8.09 13.51 -22.90
N LYS A 540 -8.29 14.81 -23.13
CA LYS A 540 -8.20 15.45 -24.45
C LYS A 540 -6.80 15.28 -25.05
N LYS A 541 -5.75 15.62 -24.32
CA LYS A 541 -4.35 15.54 -24.77
C LYS A 541 -3.92 14.12 -25.11
N LYS A 542 -4.42 13.14 -24.39
CA LYS A 542 -4.07 11.71 -24.54
C LYS A 542 -5.05 10.92 -25.41
N GLY A 543 -6.09 11.55 -25.94
CA GLY A 543 -7.07 10.93 -26.82
C GLY A 543 -7.98 9.90 -26.12
N ILE A 544 -8.21 10.05 -24.82
CA ILE A 544 -9.15 9.21 -24.05
C ILE A 544 -10.56 9.66 -24.42
N LYS A 545 -11.34 8.73 -24.97
CA LYS A 545 -12.72 9.02 -25.38
C LYS A 545 -13.65 8.98 -24.16
N ILE A 546 -14.17 10.13 -23.76
CA ILE A 546 -15.18 10.26 -22.70
C ILE A 546 -16.45 10.82 -23.36
N PRO A 547 -17.46 9.98 -23.64
CA PRO A 547 -18.60 10.36 -24.51
C PRO A 547 -19.40 11.57 -24.00
N MET A 548 -19.49 11.77 -22.68
CA MET A 548 -20.24 12.87 -22.07
C MET A 548 -19.46 14.20 -21.97
N LEU A 549 -18.14 14.17 -22.20
CA LEU A 549 -17.32 15.39 -22.26
C LEU A 549 -17.22 15.84 -23.72
N LYS A 550 -17.78 17.00 -24.02
CA LYS A 550 -17.73 17.65 -25.33
C LYS A 550 -16.44 18.43 -25.56
#